data_ac86b114d47f7598a07bb4097d68e6ea
#
_entry.id   ac86b114d47f7598a07bb4097d68e6ea
#
_cell.length_a   1.000
_cell.length_b   1.000
_cell.length_c   1.000
_cell.angle_alpha   90.00
_cell.angle_beta   90.00
_cell.angle_gamma   90.00
#
_symmetry.space_group_name_H-M   'P 1'
#
loop_
_entity.id
_entity.type
_entity.pdbx_description
1 polymer ?
#
loop_
_entity_poly.entity_id
_entity_poly.type
_entity_poly.pdbx_seq_one_letter_code
_entity_poly.pdbx_strand_id
1 'polypeptide(L)'
;MGTFKNVVWPCITVIVVCVAWLLINSDKVVDNVNTFKKWYGSSKALEGVWNNSTEGDLDPPKWLSDQKDSMEIRLTVENSRVDGTIITGKLRKLIPWDYVLLEGKKRILQNTLDVEAFDFISGKRVSFGRFKIHLDGDKLIVDNLESNFHFFPESAALIKVSSIAFPELSHGDDRQGNKNPPKIIPDKNQINSYQ
;
A
#
# COMPACT_ATOMS: atom_id res chain seq x y z
N MET A 1 -47.77 1.98 38.00
CA MET A 1 -47.85 1.39 36.63
C MET A 1 -47.92 2.42 35.51
N GLY A 2 -47.96 3.74 35.80
CA GLY A 2 -48.00 4.83 34.78
C GLY A 2 -46.68 5.26 34.20
N THR A 3 -45.61 5.17 34.95
CA THR A 3 -44.26 5.63 34.53
C THR A 3 -43.63 4.82 33.41
N PHE A 4 -43.90 3.53 33.34
CA PHE A 4 -43.38 2.65 32.28
C PHE A 4 -43.95 3.01 30.88
N LYS A 5 -45.27 3.29 30.80
CA LYS A 5 -45.91 3.71 29.53
C LYS A 5 -45.37 5.07 29.03
N ASN A 6 -45.11 6.01 29.95
CA ASN A 6 -44.67 7.33 29.57
C ASN A 6 -43.22 7.40 29.05
N VAL A 7 -42.39 6.42 29.37
CA VAL A 7 -41.01 6.34 28.88
C VAL A 7 -40.88 5.41 27.68
N VAL A 8 -41.54 4.26 27.74
CA VAL A 8 -41.40 3.23 26.67
C VAL A 8 -42.01 3.69 25.35
N TRP A 9 -43.18 4.34 25.38
CA TRP A 9 -43.86 4.78 24.17
C TRP A 9 -43.07 5.81 23.38
N PRO A 10 -42.53 6.90 23.95
CA PRO A 10 -41.68 7.83 23.21
C PRO A 10 -40.39 7.18 22.69
N CYS A 11 -39.78 6.24 23.43
CA CYS A 11 -38.61 5.50 22.93
C CYS A 11 -38.92 4.66 21.68
N ILE A 12 -40.04 3.98 21.67
CA ILE A 12 -40.50 3.22 20.47
C ILE A 12 -40.72 4.16 19.29
N THR A 13 -41.36 5.32 19.52
CA THR A 13 -41.61 6.29 18.47
C THR A 13 -40.29 6.81 17.88
N VAL A 14 -39.31 7.15 18.73
CA VAL A 14 -37.97 7.59 18.28
C VAL A 14 -37.30 6.50 17.44
N ILE A 15 -37.32 5.25 17.88
CA ILE A 15 -36.72 4.12 17.14
C ILE A 15 -37.39 3.98 15.77
N VAL A 16 -38.74 4.02 15.70
CA VAL A 16 -39.47 3.90 14.42
C VAL A 16 -39.12 5.05 13.48
N VAL A 17 -39.05 6.30 13.99
CA VAL A 17 -38.64 7.45 13.18
C VAL A 17 -37.19 7.32 12.69
N CYS A 18 -36.25 6.87 13.54
CA CYS A 18 -34.87 6.63 13.15
C CYS A 18 -34.77 5.56 12.06
N VAL A 19 -35.51 4.44 12.21
CA VAL A 19 -35.52 3.36 11.20
C VAL A 19 -36.13 3.86 9.89
N ALA A 20 -37.24 4.57 9.93
CA ALA A 20 -37.83 5.17 8.74
C ALA A 20 -36.88 6.13 8.04
N TRP A 21 -36.19 6.99 8.80
CA TRP A 21 -35.20 7.92 8.27
C TRP A 21 -34.01 7.18 7.61
N LEU A 22 -33.50 6.12 8.24
CA LEU A 22 -32.44 5.29 7.68
C LEU A 22 -32.87 4.61 6.37
N LEU A 23 -34.10 4.12 6.29
CA LEU A 23 -34.63 3.50 5.07
C LEU A 23 -34.79 4.51 3.93
N ILE A 24 -35.26 5.73 4.21
CA ILE A 24 -35.43 6.78 3.21
C ILE A 24 -34.07 7.33 2.74
N ASN A 25 -33.07 7.36 3.62
CA ASN A 25 -31.73 7.89 3.31
C ASN A 25 -30.67 6.80 3.19
N SER A 26 -31.07 5.58 2.89
CA SER A 26 -30.17 4.41 2.83
C SER A 26 -28.97 4.65 1.90
N ASP A 27 -29.19 5.26 0.74
CA ASP A 27 -28.12 5.52 -0.24
C ASP A 27 -27.06 6.45 0.35
N LYS A 28 -27.48 7.56 1.02
CA LYS A 28 -26.56 8.50 1.67
C LYS A 28 -25.80 7.87 2.84
N VAL A 29 -26.45 6.98 3.59
CA VAL A 29 -25.82 6.25 4.69
C VAL A 29 -24.75 5.30 4.13
N VAL A 30 -25.07 4.57 3.07
CA VAL A 30 -24.11 3.68 2.40
C VAL A 30 -22.93 4.45 1.84
N ASP A 31 -23.17 5.58 1.17
CA ASP A 31 -22.10 6.42 0.62
C ASP A 31 -21.20 7.00 1.71
N ASN A 32 -21.78 7.48 2.81
CA ASN A 32 -21.01 7.98 3.96
C ASN A 32 -20.18 6.86 4.61
N VAL A 33 -20.75 5.67 4.77
CA VAL A 33 -20.02 4.50 5.30
C VAL A 33 -18.89 4.10 4.37
N ASN A 34 -19.12 4.08 3.05
CA ASN A 34 -18.07 3.77 2.08
C ASN A 34 -16.97 4.84 2.04
N THR A 35 -17.34 6.11 2.13
CA THR A 35 -16.39 7.22 2.23
C THR A 35 -15.56 7.12 3.51
N PHE A 36 -16.19 6.82 4.64
CA PHE A 36 -15.51 6.60 5.91
C PHE A 36 -14.56 5.39 5.83
N LYS A 37 -15.01 4.27 5.25
CA LYS A 37 -14.15 3.10 5.03
C LYS A 37 -12.95 3.41 4.16
N LYS A 38 -13.12 4.17 3.07
CA LYS A 38 -12.01 4.61 2.20
C LYS A 38 -11.04 5.50 2.97
N TRP A 39 -11.54 6.50 3.68
CA TRP A 39 -10.70 7.41 4.47
C TRP A 39 -9.96 6.69 5.59
N TYR A 40 -10.65 5.82 6.32
CA TYR A 40 -10.08 5.06 7.43
C TYR A 40 -9.17 3.93 6.96
N GLY A 41 -9.50 3.31 5.83
CA GLY A 41 -8.75 2.21 5.22
C GLY A 41 -7.44 2.66 4.57
N SER A 42 -7.33 3.92 4.14
CA SER A 42 -6.08 4.47 3.62
C SER A 42 -5.14 4.84 4.76
N SER A 43 -3.85 4.65 4.59
CA SER A 43 -2.85 5.02 5.58
C SER A 43 -1.62 5.61 4.92
N LYS A 44 -1.71 6.91 4.57
CA LYS A 44 -0.60 7.67 3.96
C LYS A 44 0.69 7.63 4.79
N ALA A 45 0.57 7.43 6.09
CA ALA A 45 1.73 7.29 6.97
C ALA A 45 2.55 6.04 6.63
N LEU A 46 1.87 4.92 6.29
CA LEU A 46 2.51 3.64 5.95
C LEU A 46 2.93 3.55 4.48
N GLU A 47 2.32 4.37 3.61
CA GLU A 47 2.64 4.39 2.18
C GLU A 47 4.00 4.99 1.88
N GLY A 48 4.68 4.46 0.89
CA GLY A 48 5.94 4.96 0.39
C GLY A 48 7.04 3.92 0.30
N VAL A 49 8.26 4.40 0.14
CA VAL A 49 9.47 3.59 0.08
C VAL A 49 10.18 3.66 1.43
N TRP A 50 10.46 2.52 1.98
CA TRP A 50 11.10 2.34 3.27
C TRP A 50 12.33 1.44 3.11
N ASN A 51 13.45 1.84 3.69
CA ASN A 51 14.64 0.99 3.72
C ASN A 51 15.43 1.18 5.03
N ASN A 52 16.40 0.31 5.24
CA ASN A 52 17.38 0.40 6.33
C ASN A 52 18.79 0.68 5.82
N SER A 53 18.91 1.29 4.64
CA SER A 53 20.21 1.73 4.13
C SER A 53 20.71 2.97 4.87
N THR A 54 21.97 3.01 5.19
CA THR A 54 22.66 4.20 5.71
C THR A 54 23.24 5.05 4.59
N GLU A 55 23.00 4.69 3.33
CA GLU A 55 23.54 5.40 2.17
C GLU A 55 22.95 6.81 2.07
N GLY A 56 23.83 7.80 2.03
CA GLY A 56 23.45 9.22 1.97
C GLY A 56 23.26 9.88 3.35
N ASP A 57 23.36 9.14 4.44
CA ASP A 57 23.30 9.68 5.80
C ASP A 57 24.73 9.86 6.35
N LEU A 58 25.06 11.09 6.74
CA LEU A 58 26.39 11.43 7.26
C LEU A 58 26.62 10.93 8.69
N ASP A 59 25.55 10.80 9.48
CA ASP A 59 25.58 10.33 10.86
C ASP A 59 24.34 9.46 11.15
N PRO A 60 24.31 8.24 10.60
CA PRO A 60 23.14 7.36 10.78
C PRO A 60 22.99 6.95 12.24
N PRO A 61 21.77 6.92 12.75
CA PRO A 61 21.53 6.47 14.11
C PRO A 61 22.02 5.03 14.30
N LYS A 62 22.57 4.74 15.49
CA LYS A 62 23.19 3.45 15.80
C LYS A 62 22.28 2.24 15.50
N TRP A 63 20.98 2.35 15.76
CA TRP A 63 20.01 1.28 15.48
C TRP A 63 19.87 0.96 13.99
N LEU A 64 20.18 1.94 13.11
CA LEU A 64 20.16 1.76 11.65
C LEU A 64 21.45 1.11 11.17
N SER A 65 22.60 1.58 11.69
CA SER A 65 23.92 1.04 11.33
C SER A 65 24.20 -0.37 11.87
N ASP A 66 23.53 -0.77 12.94
CA ASP A 66 23.66 -2.11 13.54
C ASP A 66 22.91 -3.22 12.76
N GLN A 67 22.09 -2.84 11.75
CA GLN A 67 21.34 -3.83 10.96
C GLN A 67 22.23 -4.55 9.94
N LYS A 68 22.27 -5.89 10.04
CA LYS A 68 23.13 -6.74 9.22
C LYS A 68 22.60 -7.00 7.80
N ASP A 69 21.30 -7.01 7.65
CA ASP A 69 20.61 -7.36 6.41
C ASP A 69 19.94 -6.13 5.82
N SER A 70 20.29 -5.75 4.59
CA SER A 70 19.59 -4.69 3.88
C SER A 70 18.18 -5.12 3.50
N MET A 71 17.21 -4.24 3.71
CA MET A 71 15.81 -4.46 3.34
C MET A 71 15.23 -3.17 2.75
N GLU A 72 14.47 -3.32 1.68
CA GLU A 72 13.66 -2.25 1.10
C GLU A 72 12.24 -2.74 0.94
N ILE A 73 11.27 -1.93 1.31
CA ILE A 73 9.84 -2.20 1.15
C ILE A 73 9.18 -1.00 0.50
N ARG A 74 8.33 -1.27 -0.47
CA ARG A 74 7.41 -0.28 -1.06
C ARG A 74 6.00 -0.68 -0.71
N LEU A 75 5.21 0.24 -0.16
CA LEU A 75 3.86 -0.02 0.32
C LEU A 75 2.86 0.97 -0.26
N THR A 76 1.72 0.44 -0.66
CA THR A 76 0.50 1.19 -0.98
C THR A 76 -0.65 0.60 -0.16
N VAL A 77 -1.47 1.46 0.45
CA VAL A 77 -2.56 1.03 1.33
C VAL A 77 -3.86 1.70 0.92
N GLU A 78 -4.72 0.95 0.24
CA GLU A 78 -6.03 1.42 -0.21
C GLU A 78 -7.17 0.55 0.29
N ASN A 79 -8.22 1.14 0.83
CA ASN A 79 -9.41 0.41 1.30
C ASN A 79 -9.08 -0.77 2.23
N SER A 80 -8.07 -0.62 3.11
CA SER A 80 -7.52 -1.67 3.97
C SER A 80 -6.81 -2.80 3.23
N ARG A 81 -6.68 -2.76 1.92
CA ARG A 81 -5.82 -3.63 1.14
C ARG A 81 -4.42 -3.04 1.10
N VAL A 82 -3.44 -3.92 1.22
CA VAL A 82 -2.02 -3.60 1.16
C VAL A 82 -1.45 -4.28 -0.06
N ASP A 83 -0.83 -3.50 -0.93
CA ASP A 83 -0.08 -3.97 -2.09
C ASP A 83 1.33 -3.37 -2.01
N GLY A 84 2.32 -4.09 -2.51
CA GLY A 84 3.69 -3.59 -2.49
C GLY A 84 4.72 -4.56 -2.97
N THR A 85 5.97 -4.25 -2.64
CA THR A 85 7.13 -5.09 -2.94
C THR A 85 8.10 -5.11 -1.77
N ILE A 86 8.85 -6.19 -1.64
CA ILE A 86 9.91 -6.34 -0.65
C ILE A 86 11.13 -6.96 -1.30
N ILE A 87 12.31 -6.50 -0.90
CA ILE A 87 13.59 -7.09 -1.26
C ILE A 87 14.53 -7.07 -0.04
N THR A 88 15.36 -8.10 0.08
CA THR A 88 16.48 -8.11 1.03
C THR A 88 17.78 -8.40 0.30
N GLY A 89 18.91 -8.05 0.91
CA GLY A 89 20.22 -8.35 0.36
C GLY A 89 20.46 -9.86 0.11
N LYS A 90 19.87 -10.72 0.94
CA LYS A 90 19.92 -12.18 0.77
C LYS A 90 19.06 -12.65 -0.39
N LEU A 91 17.84 -12.12 -0.49
CA LEU A 91 16.91 -12.50 -1.55
C LEU A 91 17.45 -12.09 -2.92
N ARG A 92 18.01 -10.87 -3.05
CA ARG A 92 18.62 -10.37 -4.29
C ARG A 92 19.75 -11.26 -4.85
N LYS A 93 20.44 -12.01 -3.99
CA LYS A 93 21.49 -12.94 -4.44
C LYS A 93 20.96 -14.25 -5.00
N LEU A 94 19.70 -14.58 -4.77
CA LEU A 94 19.12 -15.88 -5.04
C LEU A 94 18.08 -15.87 -6.15
N ILE A 95 17.37 -14.76 -6.30
CA ILE A 95 16.35 -14.59 -7.34
C ILE A 95 16.88 -13.72 -8.47
N PRO A 96 16.53 -14.02 -9.74
CA PRO A 96 16.98 -13.26 -10.90
C PRO A 96 16.25 -11.91 -11.07
N TRP A 97 15.26 -11.60 -10.26
CA TRP A 97 14.49 -10.37 -10.27
C TRP A 97 14.73 -9.55 -9.01
N ASP A 98 14.44 -8.25 -9.09
CA ASP A 98 14.85 -7.28 -8.08
C ASP A 98 13.98 -7.25 -6.81
N TYR A 99 12.80 -7.90 -6.82
CA TYR A 99 11.86 -7.87 -5.70
C TYR A 99 10.87 -9.04 -5.74
N VAL A 100 10.19 -9.29 -4.64
CA VAL A 100 8.98 -10.12 -4.56
C VAL A 100 7.78 -9.25 -4.18
N LEU A 101 6.60 -9.71 -4.56
CA LEU A 101 5.34 -9.01 -4.33
C LEU A 101 4.92 -9.10 -2.86
N LEU A 102 4.29 -8.05 -2.36
CA LEU A 102 3.59 -8.02 -1.08
C LEU A 102 2.10 -7.84 -1.30
N GLU A 103 1.31 -8.64 -0.63
CA GLU A 103 -0.15 -8.49 -0.58
C GLU A 103 -0.63 -8.72 0.84
N GLY A 104 -1.65 -7.95 1.28
CA GLY A 104 -2.17 -8.14 2.61
C GLY A 104 -3.32 -7.22 2.97
N LYS A 105 -3.52 -7.06 4.27
CA LYS A 105 -4.61 -6.25 4.82
C LYS A 105 -4.14 -5.42 6.00
N LYS A 106 -4.68 -4.20 6.10
CA LYS A 106 -4.56 -3.36 7.28
C LYS A 106 -5.58 -3.83 8.32
N ARG A 107 -5.11 -4.00 9.56
CA ARG A 107 -6.01 -4.31 10.69
C ARG A 107 -6.90 -3.11 11.00
N ILE A 108 -8.18 -3.40 11.23
CA ILE A 108 -9.15 -2.39 11.67
C ILE A 108 -8.72 -1.85 13.04
N LEU A 109 -8.80 -0.53 13.24
CA LEU A 109 -8.43 0.19 14.46
C LEU A 109 -6.94 0.14 14.86
N GLN A 110 -6.07 -0.38 14.02
CA GLN A 110 -4.63 -0.44 14.26
C GLN A 110 -3.86 0.05 13.02
N ASN A 111 -2.71 0.71 13.23
CA ASN A 111 -1.77 1.01 12.15
C ASN A 111 -0.82 -0.19 11.92
N THR A 112 -1.43 -1.37 11.82
CA THR A 112 -0.73 -2.64 11.63
C THR A 112 -1.21 -3.29 10.35
N LEU A 113 -0.27 -3.82 9.57
CA LEU A 113 -0.51 -4.55 8.35
C LEU A 113 -0.13 -6.01 8.57
N ASP A 114 -0.97 -6.92 8.11
CA ASP A 114 -0.64 -8.34 7.96
C ASP A 114 -0.45 -8.60 6.46
N VAL A 115 0.77 -8.93 6.06
CA VAL A 115 1.14 -9.10 4.66
C VAL A 115 1.85 -10.41 4.40
N GLU A 116 1.73 -10.90 3.18
CA GLU A 116 2.44 -12.06 2.66
C GLU A 116 3.35 -11.62 1.51
N ALA A 117 4.62 -12.05 1.55
CA ALA A 117 5.53 -11.95 0.43
C ALA A 117 5.39 -13.18 -0.46
N PHE A 118 5.19 -12.98 -1.75
CA PHE A 118 5.01 -14.07 -2.72
C PHE A 118 5.51 -13.67 -4.10
N ASP A 119 5.67 -14.68 -4.96
CA ASP A 119 5.88 -14.47 -6.39
C ASP A 119 5.31 -15.66 -7.18
N PHE A 120 5.25 -15.49 -8.51
CA PHE A 120 4.81 -16.54 -9.43
C PHE A 120 6.02 -17.19 -10.09
N ILE A 121 6.34 -18.41 -9.66
CA ILE A 121 7.42 -19.21 -10.24
C ILE A 121 6.80 -20.30 -11.11
N SER A 122 7.09 -20.30 -12.41
CA SER A 122 6.50 -21.22 -13.38
C SER A 122 4.97 -21.25 -13.34
N GLY A 123 4.34 -20.06 -13.16
CA GLY A 123 2.88 -19.90 -13.10
C GLY A 123 2.24 -20.34 -11.78
N LYS A 124 3.01 -20.75 -10.77
CA LYS A 124 2.52 -21.08 -9.44
C LYS A 124 2.89 -20.01 -8.43
N ARG A 125 1.91 -19.60 -7.61
CA ARG A 125 2.15 -18.70 -6.48
C ARG A 125 3.02 -19.43 -5.44
N VAL A 126 4.16 -18.85 -5.12
CA VAL A 126 5.11 -19.34 -4.10
C VAL A 126 5.19 -18.29 -3.00
N SER A 127 4.88 -18.69 -1.78
CA SER A 127 5.00 -17.82 -0.60
C SER A 127 6.43 -17.85 -0.07
N PHE A 128 6.99 -16.68 0.20
CA PHE A 128 8.32 -16.50 0.78
C PHE A 128 8.26 -16.25 2.29
N GLY A 129 7.12 -15.72 2.79
CA GLY A 129 6.93 -15.47 4.21
C GLY A 129 5.74 -14.57 4.50
N ARG A 130 5.37 -14.51 5.78
CA ARG A 130 4.32 -13.62 6.30
C ARG A 130 4.90 -12.66 7.32
N PHE A 131 4.45 -11.41 7.27
CA PHE A 131 5.00 -10.33 8.07
C PHE A 131 3.89 -9.54 8.73
N LYS A 132 4.21 -9.04 9.90
CA LYS A 132 3.46 -7.99 10.58
C LYS A 132 4.25 -6.70 10.45
N ILE A 133 3.62 -5.68 9.89
CA ILE A 133 4.25 -4.37 9.68
C ILE A 133 3.50 -3.33 10.49
N HIS A 134 4.21 -2.48 11.23
CA HIS A 134 3.62 -1.41 12.01
C HIS A 134 4.56 -0.21 12.14
N LEU A 135 4.01 0.95 12.48
CA LEU A 135 4.81 2.14 12.79
C LEU A 135 5.15 2.18 14.29
N ASP A 136 6.40 2.48 14.57
CA ASP A 136 6.91 2.86 15.89
C ASP A 136 7.61 4.22 15.77
N GLY A 137 6.89 5.29 16.11
CA GLY A 137 7.31 6.66 15.83
C GLY A 137 7.43 6.92 14.32
N ASP A 138 8.63 7.24 13.86
CA ASP A 138 9.01 7.49 12.47
C ASP A 138 9.55 6.25 11.74
N LYS A 139 9.63 5.11 12.43
CA LYS A 139 10.17 3.86 11.92
C LYS A 139 9.07 2.92 11.49
N LEU A 140 9.28 2.21 10.40
CA LEU A 140 8.48 1.07 10.02
C LEU A 140 9.13 -0.20 10.57
N ILE A 141 8.45 -0.89 11.47
CA ILE A 141 8.91 -2.16 12.02
C ILE A 141 8.28 -3.28 11.22
N VAL A 142 9.12 -4.22 10.80
CA VAL A 142 8.74 -5.40 10.01
C VAL A 142 9.11 -6.63 10.81
N ASP A 143 8.12 -7.30 11.36
CA ASP A 143 8.30 -8.55 12.12
C ASP A 143 7.98 -9.74 11.23
N ASN A 144 8.91 -10.67 11.12
CA ASN A 144 8.74 -11.92 10.39
C ASN A 144 7.96 -12.90 11.27
N LEU A 145 6.74 -13.23 10.85
CA LEU A 145 5.89 -14.19 11.56
C LEU A 145 6.17 -15.63 11.13
N GLU A 146 6.40 -15.81 9.85
CA GLU A 146 6.62 -17.12 9.25
C GLU A 146 7.37 -16.94 7.94
N SER A 147 8.54 -17.52 7.84
CA SER A 147 9.32 -17.54 6.61
C SER A 147 9.74 -18.96 6.28
N ASN A 148 9.42 -19.42 5.08
CA ASN A 148 9.81 -20.73 4.59
C ASN A 148 11.32 -20.82 4.31
N PHE A 149 11.98 -19.65 4.21
CA PHE A 149 13.39 -19.52 3.88
C PHE A 149 14.02 -18.45 4.75
N HIS A 150 15.28 -18.62 5.11
CA HIS A 150 16.03 -17.63 5.92
C HIS A 150 16.46 -16.39 5.11
N PHE A 151 15.58 -15.92 4.23
CA PHE A 151 15.85 -14.75 3.36
C PHE A 151 15.55 -13.42 4.05
N PHE A 152 14.73 -13.47 5.10
CA PHE A 152 14.31 -12.31 5.83
C PHE A 152 14.84 -12.35 7.26
N PRO A 153 15.22 -11.21 7.85
CA PRO A 153 15.53 -11.13 9.27
C PRO A 153 14.28 -11.41 10.12
N GLU A 154 14.46 -11.75 11.40
CA GLU A 154 13.36 -11.93 12.35
C GLU A 154 12.57 -10.64 12.56
N SER A 155 13.28 -9.52 12.63
CA SER A 155 12.70 -8.18 12.67
C SER A 155 13.65 -7.18 12.00
N ALA A 156 13.09 -6.15 11.37
CA ALA A 156 13.83 -5.05 10.79
C ALA A 156 13.12 -3.72 11.07
N ALA A 157 13.89 -2.68 11.33
CA ALA A 157 13.42 -1.32 11.43
C ALA A 157 13.86 -0.54 10.20
N LEU A 158 12.95 0.19 9.55
CA LEU A 158 13.17 0.90 8.31
C LEU A 158 12.83 2.39 8.48
N ILE A 159 13.52 3.25 7.74
CA ILE A 159 13.20 4.67 7.62
C ILE A 159 12.51 4.96 6.30
N LYS A 160 11.68 5.99 6.29
CA LYS A 160 11.00 6.44 5.07
C LYS A 160 11.96 7.25 4.21
N VAL A 161 12.25 6.76 3.00
CA VAL A 161 13.18 7.42 2.07
C VAL A 161 12.43 8.33 1.11
N SER A 162 11.25 7.94 0.68
CA SER A 162 10.47 8.70 -0.27
C SER A 162 8.98 8.48 -0.08
N SER A 163 8.23 9.55 -0.25
CA SER A 163 6.76 9.52 -0.36
C SER A 163 6.33 9.43 -1.83
N ILE A 164 7.12 8.78 -2.69
CA ILE A 164 6.77 8.64 -4.10
C ILE A 164 5.46 7.87 -4.18
N ALA A 165 4.38 8.61 -4.44
CA ALA A 165 3.23 8.02 -5.07
C ALA A 165 3.75 7.35 -6.35
N PHE A 166 3.45 6.07 -6.55
CA PHE A 166 3.64 5.45 -7.86
C PHE A 166 3.03 6.40 -8.88
N PRO A 167 3.71 6.70 -10.01
CA PRO A 167 3.01 7.35 -11.09
C PRO A 167 1.77 6.50 -11.34
N GLU A 168 0.59 7.10 -11.13
CA GLU A 168 -0.65 6.45 -11.52
C GLU A 168 -0.40 5.94 -12.93
N LEU A 169 -0.47 4.62 -13.11
CA LEU A 169 -0.69 4.04 -14.41
C LEU A 169 -2.05 4.62 -14.82
N SER A 170 -2.00 5.82 -15.40
CA SER A 170 -3.16 6.38 -16.07
C SER A 170 -3.53 5.31 -17.08
N HIS A 171 -4.58 4.56 -16.78
CA HIS A 171 -5.34 3.86 -17.78
C HIS A 171 -5.78 4.99 -18.72
N GLY A 172 -4.95 5.22 -19.73
CA GLY A 172 -5.27 6.10 -20.81
C GLY A 172 -6.56 5.59 -21.41
N ASP A 173 -7.64 6.27 -21.10
CA ASP A 173 -8.88 6.20 -21.87
C ASP A 173 -8.61 6.89 -23.21
N ASP A 174 -7.75 6.26 -24.03
CA ASP A 174 -7.44 6.66 -25.39
C ASP A 174 -8.60 6.31 -26.32
N ARG A 175 -9.81 6.78 -25.97
CA ARG A 175 -10.92 6.86 -26.91
C ARG A 175 -11.15 8.31 -27.36
N GLN A 176 -10.10 8.97 -27.84
CA GLN A 176 -10.30 10.09 -28.75
C GLN A 176 -9.37 9.92 -29.94
N GLY A 177 -9.98 9.47 -31.03
CA GLY A 177 -9.34 9.33 -32.33
C GLY A 177 -8.81 10.66 -32.81
N ASN A 178 -7.51 10.86 -32.79
CA ASN A 178 -6.84 11.87 -33.56
C ASN A 178 -6.29 11.22 -34.85
N LYS A 179 -7.06 11.33 -35.91
CA LYS A 179 -6.69 10.95 -37.30
C LYS A 179 -5.77 12.01 -37.88
N ASN A 180 -4.52 12.09 -37.46
CA ASN A 180 -3.50 12.73 -38.30
C ASN A 180 -2.12 12.18 -37.92
N PRO A 181 -1.46 11.42 -38.81
CA PRO A 181 -0.08 11.03 -38.59
C PRO A 181 0.84 12.26 -38.69
N PRO A 182 1.92 12.35 -37.92
CA PRO A 182 2.85 13.46 -38.01
C PRO A 182 3.52 13.46 -39.40
N LYS A 183 3.46 14.61 -40.03
CA LYS A 183 4.11 14.87 -41.32
C LYS A 183 5.61 14.92 -41.13
N ILE A 184 6.32 13.87 -41.52
CA ILE A 184 7.79 13.84 -41.51
C ILE A 184 8.24 14.79 -42.64
N ILE A 185 8.84 15.91 -42.23
CA ILE A 185 9.55 16.82 -43.14
C ILE A 185 10.98 16.31 -43.22
N PRO A 186 11.48 15.85 -44.37
CA PRO A 186 12.88 15.45 -44.50
C PRO A 186 13.78 16.69 -44.47
N ASP A 187 14.73 16.69 -43.52
CA ASP A 187 15.78 17.72 -43.41
C ASP A 187 16.73 17.60 -44.58
N LYS A 188 16.82 18.68 -45.38
CA LYS A 188 17.58 18.77 -46.65
C LYS A 188 19.09 18.96 -46.48
N ASN A 189 19.66 18.83 -45.29
CA ASN A 189 21.06 19.21 -45.03
C ASN A 189 22.01 18.05 -44.70
N GLN A 190 21.71 16.81 -45.11
CA GLN A 190 22.70 15.71 -44.97
C GLN A 190 23.01 15.03 -46.33
N ILE A 191 23.37 15.85 -47.35
CA ILE A 191 24.03 15.32 -48.53
C ILE A 191 25.20 16.27 -48.81
N ASN A 192 26.34 16.03 -48.22
CA ASN A 192 27.68 16.47 -48.72
C ASN A 192 28.73 16.20 -47.60
N SER A 193 29.17 14.97 -47.45
CA SER A 193 30.48 14.67 -46.88
C SER A 193 30.88 13.20 -47.09
N TYR A 194 30.95 12.78 -48.36
CA TYR A 194 31.78 11.64 -48.79
C TYR A 194 32.22 11.93 -50.23
N GLN A 195 33.28 12.66 -50.35
CA GLN A 195 34.29 12.59 -51.45
C GLN A 195 35.67 12.77 -50.83
#